data_46102c458174ba231d72b75471d38b35
#
_entry.id   46102c458174ba231d72b75471d38b35
#
_cell.length_a   1.000
_cell.length_b   1.000
_cell.length_c   1.000
_cell.angle_alpha   90.00
_cell.angle_beta   90.00
_cell.angle_gamma   90.00
#
_symmetry.space_group_name_H-M   'P 1'
#
loop_
_entity.id
_entity.type
_entity.pdbx_description
1 polymer ?
#
loop_
_entity_poly.entity_id
_entity_poly.type
_entity_poly.pdbx_seq_one_letter_code
_entity_poly.pdbx_strand_id
1 'polypeptide(L)'
;MISLVTEYFLAIALFFSFISLIFYGFPVAWTMGGLGVLFIFISMLSDNLFDTFYGVDFGFASMVVYRLYGVMANWVLVALPMFIFMGIMMDKSGIAEDLMTDLSKLFGKTRGGLAISIVFIGVLLAASTGIIGAAVVLLTILGVPLMLKNKYNPNLACGVVCATGTLGILIPPSIMLVIMGDQVRISVGDLFMGAVFPGLLLGLLYTIFIVVYAYMNPKAAPLPKDAEPVDFKIVLRVLKSIIPPALLIVAVLGSIFMGIATPTEASGVGALGASLLAILRGRLSFADLKIVIRKT
;
A
#
# COMPACT_ATOMS: atom_id res chain seq x y z
N MET A 1 -19.58 6.78 43.14
CA MET A 1 -19.49 7.57 41.88
C MET A 1 -18.21 8.39 41.84
N ILE A 2 -17.77 9.04 42.90
CA ILE A 2 -16.51 9.80 42.97
C ILE A 2 -15.29 8.88 42.83
N SER A 3 -15.28 7.68 43.43
CA SER A 3 -14.19 6.70 43.30
C SER A 3 -14.01 6.18 41.86
N LEU A 4 -15.09 5.95 41.14
CA LEU A 4 -15.05 5.55 39.73
C LEU A 4 -14.46 6.64 38.82
N VAL A 5 -14.76 7.91 39.09
CA VAL A 5 -14.23 9.03 38.30
C VAL A 5 -12.74 9.20 38.56
N THR A 6 -12.27 9.03 39.80
CA THR A 6 -10.84 9.08 40.11
C THR A 6 -10.08 7.92 39.51
N GLU A 7 -10.66 6.72 39.52
CA GLU A 7 -10.04 5.50 38.96
C GLU A 7 -9.78 5.59 37.44
N TYR A 8 -10.70 6.22 36.69
CA TYR A 8 -10.55 6.37 35.22
C TYR A 8 -10.00 7.75 34.79
N PHE A 9 -9.79 8.68 35.74
CA PHE A 9 -9.35 10.04 35.40
C PHE A 9 -8.04 10.05 34.62
N LEU A 10 -7.06 9.23 35.01
CA LEU A 10 -5.76 9.16 34.36
C LEU A 10 -5.88 8.62 32.92
N ALA A 11 -6.73 7.63 32.70
CA ALA A 11 -6.98 7.08 31.36
C ALA A 11 -7.70 8.09 30.45
N ILE A 12 -8.67 8.80 31.01
CA ILE A 12 -9.41 9.84 30.29
C ILE A 12 -8.47 11.00 29.93
N ALA A 13 -7.65 11.44 30.88
CA ALA A 13 -6.67 12.50 30.68
C ALA A 13 -5.62 12.12 29.63
N LEU A 14 -5.14 10.88 29.62
CA LEU A 14 -4.23 10.34 28.61
C LEU A 14 -4.88 10.41 27.21
N PHE A 15 -6.13 9.96 27.09
CA PHE A 15 -6.85 9.96 25.82
C PHE A 15 -7.04 11.36 25.26
N PHE A 16 -7.50 12.31 26.09
CA PHE A 16 -7.66 13.71 25.65
C PHE A 16 -6.33 14.40 25.36
N SER A 17 -5.29 14.14 26.14
CA SER A 17 -3.94 14.65 25.88
C SER A 17 -3.40 14.13 24.54
N PHE A 18 -3.62 12.83 24.23
CA PHE A 18 -3.24 12.22 22.97
C PHE A 18 -3.92 12.90 21.78
N ILE A 19 -5.24 13.03 21.83
CA ILE A 19 -6.02 13.70 20.78
C ILE A 19 -5.54 15.15 20.62
N SER A 20 -5.38 15.88 21.72
CA SER A 20 -4.93 17.28 21.71
C SER A 20 -3.58 17.43 21.01
N LEU A 21 -2.59 16.62 21.35
CA LEU A 21 -1.26 16.68 20.76
C LEU A 21 -1.25 16.33 19.26
N ILE A 22 -2.12 15.41 18.83
CA ILE A 22 -2.29 15.12 17.39
C ILE A 22 -2.82 16.36 16.66
N PHE A 23 -3.80 17.06 17.22
CA PHE A 23 -4.31 18.30 16.61
C PHE A 23 -3.26 19.43 16.55
N TYR A 24 -2.28 19.43 17.47
CA TYR A 24 -1.13 20.34 17.40
C TYR A 24 -0.09 19.92 16.34
N GLY A 25 -0.28 18.77 15.67
CA GLY A 25 0.58 18.31 14.57
C GLY A 25 1.79 17.47 15.02
N PHE A 26 1.81 16.97 16.26
CA PHE A 26 2.87 16.08 16.70
C PHE A 26 2.73 14.69 16.03
N PRO A 27 3.85 14.06 15.60
CA PRO A 27 3.81 12.72 15.02
C PRO A 27 3.26 11.69 16.00
N VAL A 28 2.30 10.86 15.54
CA VAL A 28 1.55 9.89 16.37
C VAL A 28 2.46 8.99 17.19
N ALA A 29 3.54 8.45 16.57
CA ALA A 29 4.46 7.53 17.24
C ALA A 29 5.17 8.17 18.44
N TRP A 30 5.67 9.39 18.29
CA TRP A 30 6.32 10.15 19.36
C TRP A 30 5.33 10.54 20.45
N THR A 31 4.12 10.92 20.06
CA THR A 31 3.05 11.29 20.98
C THR A 31 2.64 10.10 21.86
N MET A 32 2.42 8.92 21.25
CA MET A 32 2.07 7.71 22.00
C MET A 32 3.19 7.30 22.98
N GLY A 33 4.43 7.25 22.51
CA GLY A 33 5.59 6.87 23.34
C GLY A 33 5.83 7.88 24.46
N GLY A 34 5.83 9.17 24.16
CA GLY A 34 6.04 10.24 25.12
C GLY A 34 4.96 10.33 26.20
N LEU A 35 3.68 10.28 25.80
CA LEU A 35 2.56 10.25 26.74
C LEU A 35 2.56 8.98 27.59
N GLY A 36 2.86 7.81 27.02
CA GLY A 36 2.97 6.58 27.78
C GLY A 36 3.95 6.71 28.93
N VAL A 37 5.18 7.19 28.68
CA VAL A 37 6.18 7.40 29.72
C VAL A 37 5.77 8.48 30.72
N LEU A 38 5.22 9.60 30.23
CA LEU A 38 4.79 10.71 31.07
C LEU A 38 3.66 10.29 32.03
N PHE A 39 2.68 9.54 31.53
CA PHE A 39 1.55 9.10 32.36
C PHE A 39 1.92 7.99 33.35
N ILE A 40 2.91 7.13 33.04
CA ILE A 40 3.51 6.21 34.02
C ILE A 40 4.11 7.03 35.19
N PHE A 41 4.86 8.09 34.86
CA PHE A 41 5.47 8.94 35.88
C PHE A 41 4.41 9.69 36.71
N ILE A 42 3.37 10.23 36.07
CA ILE A 42 2.23 10.90 36.78
C ILE A 42 1.52 9.92 37.68
N SER A 43 1.27 8.67 37.23
CA SER A 43 0.63 7.64 38.05
C SER A 43 1.42 7.35 39.32
N MET A 44 2.72 7.12 39.18
CA MET A 44 3.62 6.90 40.33
C MET A 44 3.65 8.08 41.30
N LEU A 45 3.67 9.31 40.74
CA LEU A 45 3.67 10.51 41.59
C LEU A 45 2.34 10.65 42.35
N SER A 46 1.23 10.33 41.67
CA SER A 46 -0.11 10.37 42.26
C SER A 46 -0.29 9.31 43.34
N ASP A 47 0.19 8.09 43.11
CA ASP A 47 0.10 7.02 44.13
C ASP A 47 0.93 7.34 45.36
N ASN A 48 2.10 8.02 45.21
CA ASN A 48 2.96 8.43 46.31
C ASN A 48 2.48 9.66 47.09
N LEU A 49 1.81 10.63 46.40
CA LEU A 49 1.41 11.90 47.02
C LEU A 49 -0.03 11.92 47.49
N PHE A 50 -0.93 11.15 46.87
CA PHE A 50 -2.36 11.23 47.09
C PHE A 50 -2.98 9.88 47.55
N ASP A 51 -2.14 8.87 47.83
CA ASP A 51 -2.57 7.50 48.18
C ASP A 51 -3.61 6.95 47.15
N THR A 52 -3.44 7.33 45.88
CA THR A 52 -4.26 6.79 44.80
C THR A 52 -3.71 5.41 44.42
N PHE A 53 -4.58 4.44 44.14
CA PHE A 53 -4.20 3.07 43.80
C PHE A 53 -4.33 2.85 42.28
N TYR A 54 -3.51 3.51 41.48
CA TYR A 54 -3.47 3.24 40.02
C TYR A 54 -2.67 1.99 39.65
N GLY A 55 -1.75 1.58 40.53
CA GLY A 55 -1.00 0.33 40.42
C GLY A 55 -0.04 0.29 39.23
N VAL A 56 0.31 1.45 38.62
CA VAL A 56 1.25 1.55 37.51
C VAL A 56 2.62 1.96 38.10
N ASP A 57 3.56 1.03 38.10
CA ASP A 57 4.91 1.22 38.59
C ASP A 57 5.98 1.20 37.52
N PHE A 58 7.26 1.30 37.89
CA PHE A 58 8.40 1.19 36.97
C PHE A 58 8.48 -0.16 36.27
N GLY A 59 7.82 -1.21 36.78
CA GLY A 59 7.70 -2.49 36.11
C GLY A 59 6.99 -2.38 34.76
N PHE A 60 5.97 -1.52 34.67
CA PHE A 60 5.31 -1.22 33.39
C PHE A 60 6.22 -0.51 32.40
N ALA A 61 7.12 0.37 32.84
CA ALA A 61 8.10 0.99 31.97
C ALA A 61 9.08 -0.04 31.38
N SER A 62 9.43 -1.07 32.14
CA SER A 62 10.29 -2.16 31.65
C SER A 62 9.62 -3.00 30.57
N MET A 63 8.28 -3.13 30.56
CA MET A 63 7.53 -3.82 29.51
C MET A 63 7.71 -3.17 28.12
N VAL A 64 7.96 -1.85 28.06
CA VAL A 64 8.25 -1.14 26.82
C VAL A 64 9.51 -1.70 26.17
N VAL A 65 10.57 -1.97 26.96
CA VAL A 65 11.82 -2.54 26.45
C VAL A 65 11.60 -3.95 25.89
N TYR A 66 10.84 -4.79 26.62
CA TYR A 66 10.48 -6.14 26.11
C TYR A 66 9.64 -6.09 24.85
N ARG A 67 8.72 -5.15 24.75
CA ARG A 67 7.90 -4.96 23.53
C ARG A 67 8.76 -4.49 22.36
N LEU A 68 9.65 -3.53 22.55
CA LEU A 68 10.58 -3.07 21.54
C LEU A 68 11.48 -4.21 21.05
N TYR A 69 12.06 -4.98 21.97
CA TYR A 69 12.85 -6.15 21.62
C TYR A 69 12.04 -7.19 20.84
N GLY A 70 10.80 -7.46 21.26
CA GLY A 70 9.89 -8.37 20.55
C GLY A 70 9.59 -7.93 19.11
N VAL A 71 9.41 -6.61 18.88
CA VAL A 71 9.24 -6.07 17.53
C VAL A 71 10.53 -6.19 16.71
N MET A 72 11.69 -5.88 17.31
CA MET A 72 13.00 -5.97 16.64
C MET A 72 13.38 -7.41 16.27
N ALA A 73 12.99 -8.39 17.10
CA ALA A 73 13.25 -9.81 16.87
C ALA A 73 12.21 -10.49 15.97
N ASN A 74 11.20 -9.76 15.52
CA ASN A 74 10.11 -10.34 14.75
C ASN A 74 10.48 -10.54 13.28
N TRP A 75 10.65 -11.79 12.87
CA TRP A 75 10.98 -12.19 11.51
C TRP A 75 9.95 -11.76 10.47
N VAL A 76 8.67 -11.77 10.83
CA VAL A 76 7.57 -11.41 9.91
C VAL A 76 7.72 -9.96 9.44
N LEU A 77 8.13 -9.07 10.36
CA LEU A 77 8.29 -7.66 10.05
C LEU A 77 9.45 -7.35 9.09
N VAL A 78 10.42 -8.27 8.92
CA VAL A 78 11.51 -8.13 7.93
C VAL A 78 10.96 -8.15 6.50
N ALA A 79 9.82 -8.80 6.27
CA ALA A 79 9.15 -8.77 4.97
C ALA A 79 8.74 -7.35 4.53
N LEU A 80 8.44 -6.46 5.48
CA LEU A 80 7.95 -5.10 5.18
C LEU A 80 8.96 -4.29 4.36
N PRO A 81 10.21 -4.05 4.83
CA PRO A 81 11.18 -3.30 4.04
C PRO A 81 11.48 -3.98 2.71
N MET A 82 11.49 -5.30 2.63
CA MET A 82 11.75 -6.00 1.37
C MET A 82 10.63 -5.82 0.36
N PHE A 83 9.36 -5.87 0.76
CA PHE A 83 8.23 -5.57 -0.13
C PHE A 83 8.19 -4.09 -0.51
N ILE A 84 8.52 -3.16 0.41
CA ILE A 84 8.65 -1.74 0.09
C ILE A 84 9.75 -1.53 -0.96
N PHE A 85 10.91 -2.15 -0.75
CA PHE A 85 12.01 -2.10 -1.71
C PHE A 85 11.59 -2.64 -3.08
N MET A 86 10.95 -3.80 -3.12
CA MET A 86 10.42 -4.39 -4.35
C MET A 86 9.50 -3.41 -5.09
N GLY A 87 8.55 -2.79 -4.37
CA GLY A 87 7.61 -1.85 -4.96
C GLY A 87 8.28 -0.59 -5.52
N ILE A 88 9.16 0.05 -4.75
CA ILE A 88 9.87 1.26 -5.21
C ILE A 88 10.82 0.92 -6.38
N MET A 89 11.44 -0.26 -6.37
CA MET A 89 12.31 -0.72 -7.45
C MET A 89 11.51 -0.98 -8.74
N MET A 90 10.32 -1.58 -8.63
CA MET A 90 9.40 -1.75 -9.75
C MET A 90 8.97 -0.40 -10.35
N ASP A 91 8.71 0.57 -9.50
CA ASP A 91 8.37 1.94 -9.89
C ASP A 91 9.50 2.57 -10.71
N LYS A 92 10.73 2.46 -10.21
CA LYS A 92 11.94 2.97 -10.87
C LYS A 92 12.28 2.24 -12.18
N SER A 93 11.81 1.01 -12.35
CA SER A 93 12.02 0.26 -13.60
C SER A 93 11.31 0.85 -14.81
N GLY A 94 10.39 1.83 -14.62
CA GLY A 94 9.59 2.48 -15.67
C GLY A 94 8.53 1.56 -16.30
N ILE A 95 8.24 0.41 -15.68
CA ILE A 95 7.23 -0.53 -16.18
C ILE A 95 5.85 0.13 -16.20
N ALA A 96 5.53 0.94 -15.20
CA ALA A 96 4.24 1.63 -15.10
C ALA A 96 4.01 2.61 -16.25
N GLU A 97 5.04 3.36 -16.65
CA GLU A 97 4.98 4.31 -17.77
C GLU A 97 4.77 3.59 -19.11
N ASP A 98 5.52 2.51 -19.34
CA ASP A 98 5.41 1.69 -20.54
C ASP A 98 4.01 1.05 -20.63
N LEU A 99 3.53 0.48 -19.52
CA LEU A 99 2.18 -0.09 -19.42
C LEU A 99 1.09 0.95 -19.68
N MET A 100 1.24 2.16 -19.11
CA MET A 100 0.26 3.23 -19.31
C MET A 100 0.16 3.61 -20.80
N THR A 101 1.29 3.73 -21.46
CA THR A 101 1.35 4.05 -22.90
C THR A 101 0.75 2.93 -23.75
N ASP A 102 1.12 1.69 -23.49
CA ASP A 102 0.71 0.54 -24.29
C ASP A 102 -0.77 0.18 -24.06
N LEU A 103 -1.25 0.18 -22.80
CA LEU A 103 -2.66 -0.10 -22.47
C LEU A 103 -3.60 1.03 -22.93
N SER A 104 -3.16 2.28 -22.86
CA SER A 104 -3.96 3.40 -23.37
C SER A 104 -4.22 3.28 -24.87
N LYS A 105 -3.28 2.72 -25.64
CA LYS A 105 -3.44 2.42 -27.07
C LYS A 105 -4.34 1.21 -27.29
N LEU A 106 -4.22 0.17 -26.47
CA LEU A 106 -5.03 -1.03 -26.57
C LEU A 106 -6.52 -0.75 -26.36
N PHE A 107 -6.84 0.00 -25.30
CA PHE A 107 -8.22 0.36 -24.97
C PHE A 107 -8.70 1.67 -25.60
N GLY A 108 -7.88 2.31 -26.42
CA GLY A 108 -8.17 3.62 -27.01
C GLY A 108 -9.46 3.68 -27.82
N LYS A 109 -9.93 2.57 -28.39
CA LYS A 109 -11.21 2.48 -29.16
C LYS A 109 -12.44 2.22 -28.31
N THR A 110 -12.28 2.00 -27.01
CA THR A 110 -13.42 1.72 -26.11
C THR A 110 -13.78 2.96 -25.29
N ARG A 111 -15.09 3.20 -25.10
CA ARG A 111 -15.54 4.25 -24.18
C ARG A 111 -15.10 3.91 -22.77
N GLY A 112 -14.46 4.85 -22.08
CA GLY A 112 -13.86 4.58 -20.78
C GLY A 112 -12.51 3.86 -20.84
N GLY A 113 -11.96 3.58 -22.01
CA GLY A 113 -10.76 2.77 -22.19
C GLY A 113 -9.54 3.25 -21.41
N LEU A 114 -9.30 4.56 -21.32
CA LEU A 114 -8.22 5.10 -20.49
C LEU A 114 -8.45 4.84 -19.01
N ALA A 115 -9.69 4.95 -18.52
CA ALA A 115 -10.02 4.65 -17.14
C ALA A 115 -9.85 3.15 -16.83
N ILE A 116 -10.24 2.27 -17.76
CA ILE A 116 -10.01 0.81 -17.67
C ILE A 116 -8.51 0.52 -17.62
N SER A 117 -7.71 1.18 -18.46
CA SER A 117 -6.24 1.05 -18.44
C SER A 117 -5.67 1.39 -17.07
N ILE A 118 -6.15 2.48 -16.44
CA ILE A 118 -5.71 2.88 -15.09
C ILE A 118 -6.05 1.81 -14.05
N VAL A 119 -7.26 1.23 -14.09
CA VAL A 119 -7.62 0.13 -13.17
C VAL A 119 -6.70 -1.07 -13.37
N PHE A 120 -6.46 -1.45 -14.62
CA PHE A 120 -5.60 -2.61 -14.92
C PHE A 120 -4.15 -2.40 -14.45
N ILE A 121 -3.60 -1.22 -14.73
CA ILE A 121 -2.26 -0.84 -14.24
C ILE A 121 -2.24 -0.79 -12.73
N GLY A 122 -3.28 -0.22 -12.13
CA GLY A 122 -3.39 -0.14 -10.68
C GLY A 122 -3.44 -1.50 -10.00
N VAL A 123 -4.12 -2.49 -10.57
CA VAL A 123 -4.09 -3.89 -10.09
C VAL A 123 -2.66 -4.45 -10.13
N LEU A 124 -1.93 -4.24 -11.21
CA LEU A 124 -0.53 -4.70 -11.34
C LEU A 124 0.40 -3.96 -10.38
N LEU A 125 0.25 -2.64 -10.27
CA LEU A 125 1.05 -1.83 -9.34
C LEU A 125 0.68 -2.12 -7.88
N ALA A 126 -0.59 -2.33 -7.59
CA ALA A 126 -1.08 -2.72 -6.28
C ALA A 126 -0.34 -3.97 -5.78
N ALA A 127 -0.30 -5.00 -6.62
CA ALA A 127 0.38 -6.26 -6.32
C ALA A 127 1.93 -6.12 -6.22
N SER A 128 2.51 -5.03 -6.72
CA SER A 128 3.96 -4.82 -6.64
C SER A 128 4.39 -3.89 -5.52
N THR A 129 3.57 -2.88 -5.17
CA THR A 129 3.96 -1.84 -4.20
C THR A 129 3.43 -2.08 -2.79
N GLY A 130 2.24 -2.67 -2.66
CA GLY A 130 1.59 -2.88 -1.37
C GLY A 130 1.29 -1.60 -0.57
N ILE A 131 1.46 -0.41 -1.17
CA ILE A 131 1.32 0.90 -0.54
C ILE A 131 0.36 1.78 -1.34
N ILE A 132 -0.75 2.21 -0.71
CA ILE A 132 -1.76 3.07 -1.37
C ILE A 132 -1.13 4.37 -1.89
N GLY A 133 -0.41 5.09 -1.02
CA GLY A 133 0.08 6.43 -1.33
C GLY A 133 0.98 6.46 -2.57
N ALA A 134 1.90 5.52 -2.69
CA ALA A 134 2.79 5.43 -3.86
C ALA A 134 1.99 5.14 -5.14
N ALA A 135 1.08 4.17 -5.11
CA ALA A 135 0.25 3.80 -6.26
C ALA A 135 -0.66 4.96 -6.70
N VAL A 136 -1.34 5.63 -5.75
CA VAL A 136 -2.20 6.79 -6.06
C VAL A 136 -1.40 7.93 -6.66
N VAL A 137 -0.24 8.27 -6.10
CA VAL A 137 0.61 9.36 -6.61
C VAL A 137 1.07 9.06 -8.03
N LEU A 138 1.56 7.85 -8.27
CA LEU A 138 2.04 7.44 -9.61
C LEU A 138 0.91 7.45 -10.64
N LEU A 139 -0.23 6.83 -10.31
CA LEU A 139 -1.40 6.82 -11.18
C LEU A 139 -1.96 8.24 -11.41
N THR A 140 -1.85 9.12 -10.42
CA THR A 140 -2.26 10.54 -10.57
C THR A 140 -1.35 11.25 -11.56
N ILE A 141 -0.03 11.12 -11.42
CA ILE A 141 0.93 11.80 -12.28
C ILE A 141 0.82 11.32 -13.73
N LEU A 142 0.63 10.03 -13.94
CA LEU A 142 0.57 9.44 -15.29
C LEU A 142 -0.85 9.48 -15.87
N GLY A 143 -1.86 9.14 -15.08
CA GLY A 143 -3.21 8.88 -15.56
C GLY A 143 -4.08 10.13 -15.67
N VAL A 144 -4.10 10.97 -14.64
CA VAL A 144 -5.01 12.15 -14.62
C VAL A 144 -4.72 13.11 -15.76
N PRO A 145 -3.46 13.53 -16.05
CA PRO A 145 -3.19 14.44 -17.18
C PRO A 145 -3.61 13.83 -18.52
N LEU A 146 -3.39 12.52 -18.70
CA LEU A 146 -3.77 11.82 -19.92
C LEU A 146 -5.28 11.77 -20.10
N MET A 147 -6.04 11.51 -19.03
CA MET A 147 -7.51 11.53 -19.04
C MET A 147 -8.05 12.93 -19.32
N LEU A 148 -7.52 13.97 -18.66
CA LEU A 148 -7.94 15.36 -18.88
C LEU A 148 -7.64 15.84 -20.30
N LYS A 149 -6.48 15.48 -20.85
CA LYS A 149 -6.13 15.77 -22.26
C LYS A 149 -7.16 15.14 -23.22
N ASN A 150 -7.67 13.97 -22.90
CA ASN A 150 -8.71 13.27 -23.66
C ASN A 150 -10.15 13.68 -23.26
N LYS A 151 -10.30 14.81 -22.56
CA LYS A 151 -11.59 15.43 -22.18
C LYS A 151 -12.48 14.56 -21.28
N TYR A 152 -11.88 13.69 -20.48
CA TYR A 152 -12.61 13.00 -19.42
C TYR A 152 -13.06 13.97 -18.34
N ASN A 153 -14.20 13.65 -17.72
CA ASN A 153 -14.66 14.42 -16.57
C ASN A 153 -13.63 14.34 -15.44
N PRO A 154 -13.21 15.49 -14.84
CA PRO A 154 -12.21 15.50 -13.76
C PRO A 154 -12.60 14.63 -12.56
N ASN A 155 -13.89 14.64 -12.19
CA ASN A 155 -14.37 13.84 -11.06
C ASN A 155 -14.21 12.34 -11.32
N LEU A 156 -14.48 11.89 -12.56
CA LEU A 156 -14.26 10.51 -12.97
C LEU A 156 -12.76 10.18 -12.95
N ALA A 157 -11.92 11.05 -13.49
CA ALA A 157 -10.47 10.83 -13.55
C ALA A 157 -9.87 10.68 -12.15
N CYS A 158 -10.16 11.61 -11.24
CA CYS A 158 -9.68 11.55 -9.87
C CYS A 158 -10.29 10.37 -9.11
N GLY A 159 -11.60 10.11 -9.27
CA GLY A 159 -12.28 9.00 -8.61
C GLY A 159 -11.73 7.64 -8.98
N VAL A 160 -11.45 7.41 -10.27
CA VAL A 160 -10.84 6.16 -10.76
C VAL A 160 -9.45 5.95 -10.16
N VAL A 161 -8.62 6.99 -10.15
CA VAL A 161 -7.25 6.88 -9.60
C VAL A 161 -7.28 6.61 -8.09
N CYS A 162 -8.11 7.35 -7.34
CA CYS A 162 -8.24 7.13 -5.91
C CYS A 162 -8.77 5.72 -5.58
N ALA A 163 -9.85 5.30 -6.26
CA ALA A 163 -10.42 3.97 -6.07
C ALA A 163 -9.42 2.86 -6.42
N THR A 164 -8.73 3.00 -7.56
CA THR A 164 -7.75 2.00 -8.00
C THR A 164 -6.56 1.91 -7.06
N GLY A 165 -6.10 3.03 -6.51
CA GLY A 165 -4.99 3.06 -5.54
C GLY A 165 -5.29 2.26 -4.27
N THR A 166 -6.56 2.15 -3.85
CA THR A 166 -6.94 1.35 -2.67
C THR A 166 -6.73 -0.16 -2.87
N LEU A 167 -6.66 -0.64 -4.10
CA LEU A 167 -6.35 -2.05 -4.39
C LEU A 167 -4.97 -2.45 -3.88
N GLY A 168 -4.05 -1.48 -3.69
CA GLY A 168 -2.69 -1.73 -3.21
C GLY A 168 -2.59 -2.34 -1.81
N ILE A 169 -3.60 -2.17 -0.97
CA ILE A 169 -3.63 -2.85 0.33
C ILE A 169 -4.36 -4.19 0.30
N LEU A 170 -5.20 -4.42 -0.70
CA LEU A 170 -6.04 -5.60 -0.78
C LEU A 170 -5.40 -6.72 -1.62
N ILE A 171 -4.74 -6.34 -2.72
CA ILE A 171 -4.10 -7.33 -3.62
C ILE A 171 -2.71 -7.67 -3.09
N PRO A 172 -2.41 -8.96 -2.75
CA PRO A 172 -1.10 -9.34 -2.28
C PRO A 172 -0.01 -9.27 -3.38
N PRO A 173 1.28 -9.12 -2.99
CA PRO A 173 1.77 -8.96 -1.62
C PRO A 173 1.49 -7.56 -1.05
N SER A 174 0.88 -7.52 0.13
CA SER A 174 0.45 -6.28 0.77
C SER A 174 1.06 -6.13 2.16
N ILE A 175 1.64 -4.97 2.43
CA ILE A 175 2.24 -4.63 3.72
C ILE A 175 1.20 -4.68 4.84
N MET A 176 -0.03 -4.20 4.57
CA MET A 176 -1.10 -4.22 5.57
C MET A 176 -1.50 -5.64 5.97
N LEU A 177 -1.54 -6.57 5.03
CA LEU A 177 -1.85 -7.97 5.32
C LEU A 177 -0.73 -8.63 6.13
N VAL A 178 0.54 -8.26 5.91
CA VAL A 178 1.67 -8.72 6.73
C VAL A 178 1.53 -8.24 8.17
N ILE A 179 1.28 -6.94 8.38
CA ILE A 179 1.08 -6.36 9.71
C ILE A 179 -0.15 -6.99 10.38
N MET A 180 -1.25 -7.14 9.65
CA MET A 180 -2.47 -7.74 10.18
C MET A 180 -2.23 -9.20 10.61
N GLY A 181 -1.53 -9.99 9.80
CA GLY A 181 -1.17 -11.38 10.13
C GLY A 181 -0.36 -11.48 11.40
N ASP A 182 0.63 -10.59 11.57
CA ASP A 182 1.45 -10.51 12.77
C ASP A 182 0.63 -10.16 14.02
N GLN A 183 -0.21 -9.13 13.93
CA GLN A 183 -1.00 -8.65 15.08
C GLN A 183 -2.10 -9.63 15.49
N VAL A 184 -2.78 -10.25 14.53
CA VAL A 184 -3.87 -11.22 14.78
C VAL A 184 -3.32 -12.65 14.98
N ARG A 185 -2.02 -12.85 14.76
CA ARG A 185 -1.33 -14.15 14.85
C ARG A 185 -1.91 -15.21 13.91
N ILE A 186 -2.23 -14.78 12.70
CA ILE A 186 -2.68 -15.64 11.60
C ILE A 186 -1.56 -15.72 10.55
N SER A 187 -1.47 -16.86 9.85
CA SER A 187 -0.51 -17.03 8.76
C SER A 187 -0.68 -15.92 7.71
N VAL A 188 0.39 -15.20 7.42
CA VAL A 188 0.41 -14.17 6.36
C VAL A 188 0.15 -14.81 4.99
N GLY A 189 0.61 -16.05 4.77
CA GLY A 189 0.34 -16.80 3.53
C GLY A 189 -1.16 -17.05 3.33
N ASP A 190 -1.87 -17.44 4.39
CA ASP A 190 -3.32 -17.67 4.35
C ASP A 190 -4.09 -16.37 4.11
N LEU A 191 -3.65 -15.27 4.73
CA LEU A 191 -4.23 -13.95 4.48
C LEU A 191 -4.00 -13.50 3.03
N PHE A 192 -2.82 -13.74 2.48
CA PHE A 192 -2.55 -13.44 1.07
C PHE A 192 -3.46 -14.26 0.16
N MET A 193 -3.56 -15.56 0.39
CA MET A 193 -4.43 -16.45 -0.39
C MET A 193 -5.90 -16.01 -0.32
N GLY A 194 -6.38 -15.68 0.88
CA GLY A 194 -7.74 -15.20 1.09
C GLY A 194 -8.02 -13.84 0.44
N ALA A 195 -7.01 -12.97 0.30
CA ALA A 195 -7.16 -11.61 -0.22
C ALA A 195 -7.12 -11.53 -1.76
N VAL A 196 -6.50 -12.51 -2.46
CA VAL A 196 -6.42 -12.51 -3.93
C VAL A 196 -7.80 -12.41 -4.57
N PHE A 197 -8.73 -13.27 -4.17
CA PHE A 197 -10.05 -13.32 -4.79
C PHE A 197 -10.86 -12.02 -4.57
N PRO A 198 -11.00 -11.51 -3.33
CA PRO A 198 -11.69 -10.22 -3.10
C PRO A 198 -11.02 -9.05 -3.82
N GLY A 199 -9.68 -9.02 -3.87
CA GLY A 199 -8.93 -7.97 -4.54
C GLY A 199 -9.18 -7.94 -6.06
N LEU A 200 -9.10 -9.09 -6.71
CA LEU A 200 -9.40 -9.20 -8.13
C LEU A 200 -10.87 -8.94 -8.45
N LEU A 201 -11.78 -9.41 -7.58
CA LEU A 201 -13.21 -9.15 -7.72
C LEU A 201 -13.50 -7.64 -7.64
N LEU A 202 -12.87 -6.92 -6.71
CA LEU A 202 -13.04 -5.48 -6.59
C LEU A 202 -12.49 -4.75 -7.82
N GLY A 203 -11.32 -5.14 -8.34
CA GLY A 203 -10.79 -4.59 -9.59
C GLY A 203 -11.71 -4.83 -10.79
N LEU A 204 -12.33 -6.02 -10.86
CA LEU A 204 -13.34 -6.33 -11.86
C LEU A 204 -14.58 -5.45 -11.70
N LEU A 205 -15.08 -5.26 -10.48
CA LEU A 205 -16.23 -4.39 -10.20
C LEU A 205 -15.96 -2.94 -10.57
N TYR A 206 -14.75 -2.43 -10.31
CA TYR A 206 -14.36 -1.10 -10.78
C TYR A 206 -14.38 -1.01 -12.30
N THR A 207 -13.86 -2.02 -12.98
CA THR A 207 -13.89 -2.09 -14.44
C THR A 207 -15.32 -2.09 -14.99
N ILE A 208 -16.20 -2.92 -14.43
CA ILE A 208 -17.62 -2.99 -14.80
C ILE A 208 -18.29 -1.63 -14.57
N PHE A 209 -18.07 -1.02 -13.39
CA PHE A 209 -18.61 0.31 -13.08
C PHE A 209 -18.18 1.35 -14.12
N ILE A 210 -16.90 1.39 -14.48
CA ILE A 210 -16.38 2.34 -15.47
C ILE A 210 -17.02 2.11 -16.83
N VAL A 211 -17.14 0.86 -17.27
CA VAL A 211 -17.79 0.51 -18.54
C VAL A 211 -19.23 0.99 -18.54
N VAL A 212 -20.03 0.60 -17.55
CA VAL A 212 -21.43 0.99 -17.45
C VAL A 212 -21.57 2.52 -17.40
N TYR A 213 -20.78 3.17 -16.54
CA TYR A 213 -20.82 4.64 -16.41
C TYR A 213 -20.45 5.36 -17.71
N ALA A 214 -19.43 4.88 -18.43
CA ALA A 214 -18.98 5.45 -19.70
C ALA A 214 -20.04 5.28 -20.82
N TYR A 215 -20.78 4.18 -20.80
CA TYR A 215 -21.89 3.97 -21.75
C TYR A 215 -23.12 4.82 -21.41
N MET A 216 -23.45 4.97 -20.12
CA MET A 216 -24.56 5.80 -19.66
C MET A 216 -24.28 7.30 -19.82
N ASN A 217 -23.02 7.72 -19.63
CA ASN A 217 -22.58 9.11 -19.70
C ASN A 217 -21.44 9.30 -20.72
N PRO A 218 -21.73 9.27 -22.04
CA PRO A 218 -20.72 9.35 -23.08
C PRO A 218 -19.88 10.64 -23.04
N LYS A 219 -20.41 11.70 -22.45
CA LYS A 219 -19.69 12.98 -22.27
C LYS A 219 -18.64 12.93 -21.18
N ALA A 220 -18.79 12.03 -20.19
CA ALA A 220 -17.86 11.91 -19.08
C ALA A 220 -16.60 11.12 -19.43
N ALA A 221 -16.70 10.18 -20.39
CA ALA A 221 -15.59 9.35 -20.85
C ALA A 221 -15.62 9.25 -22.40
N PRO A 222 -15.28 10.34 -23.10
CA PRO A 222 -15.35 10.38 -24.57
C PRO A 222 -14.30 9.45 -25.19
N LEU A 223 -14.58 9.04 -26.43
CA LEU A 223 -13.60 8.31 -27.25
C LEU A 223 -12.45 9.27 -27.64
N PRO A 224 -11.19 8.85 -27.52
CA PRO A 224 -10.05 9.61 -28.02
C PRO A 224 -10.19 9.85 -29.52
N LYS A 225 -9.89 11.06 -29.97
CA LYS A 225 -10.01 11.43 -31.40
C LYS A 225 -8.98 10.73 -32.29
N ASP A 226 -7.82 10.40 -31.72
CA ASP A 226 -6.66 9.82 -32.40
C ASP A 226 -6.49 8.33 -32.06
N ALA A 227 -7.60 7.59 -31.90
CA ALA A 227 -7.55 6.17 -31.59
C ALA A 227 -7.00 5.37 -32.76
N GLU A 228 -5.73 4.95 -32.67
CA GLU A 228 -5.12 4.04 -33.65
C GLU A 228 -5.85 2.69 -33.66
N PRO A 229 -5.96 2.02 -34.82
CA PRO A 229 -6.50 0.68 -34.89
C PRO A 229 -5.66 -0.26 -34.04
N VAL A 230 -6.32 -1.13 -33.26
CA VAL A 230 -5.62 -2.15 -32.47
C VAL A 230 -4.93 -3.09 -33.43
N ASP A 231 -3.59 -2.95 -33.53
CA ASP A 231 -2.73 -3.84 -34.29
C ASP A 231 -2.21 -4.95 -33.38
N PHE A 232 -2.00 -6.14 -33.95
CA PHE A 232 -1.39 -7.29 -33.25
C PHE A 232 -0.05 -6.91 -32.58
N LYS A 233 0.68 -5.98 -33.18
CA LYS A 233 1.91 -5.43 -32.60
C LYS A 233 1.71 -4.70 -31.28
N ILE A 234 0.56 -4.02 -31.09
CA ILE A 234 0.23 -3.35 -29.84
C ILE A 234 -0.05 -4.40 -28.76
N VAL A 235 -0.83 -5.44 -29.08
CA VAL A 235 -1.12 -6.55 -28.15
C VAL A 235 0.17 -7.23 -27.71
N LEU A 236 1.09 -7.52 -28.64
CA LEU A 236 2.37 -8.15 -28.32
C LEU A 236 3.24 -7.24 -27.42
N ARG A 237 3.21 -5.93 -27.64
CA ARG A 237 3.93 -4.96 -26.81
C ARG A 237 3.36 -4.91 -25.40
N VAL A 238 2.03 -4.85 -25.27
CA VAL A 238 1.32 -4.91 -23.98
C VAL A 238 1.70 -6.19 -23.23
N LEU A 239 1.64 -7.34 -23.89
CA LEU A 239 2.04 -8.61 -23.27
C LEU A 239 3.50 -8.56 -22.81
N LYS A 240 4.41 -8.05 -23.63
CA LYS A 240 5.84 -7.92 -23.27
C LYS A 240 6.05 -6.99 -22.06
N SER A 241 5.22 -5.97 -21.89
CA SER A 241 5.28 -5.06 -20.73
C SER A 241 4.64 -5.65 -19.47
N ILE A 242 3.60 -6.49 -19.61
CA ILE A 242 2.90 -7.13 -18.49
C ILE A 242 3.63 -8.35 -17.95
N ILE A 243 4.22 -9.17 -18.82
CA ILE A 243 4.82 -10.46 -18.44
C ILE A 243 5.87 -10.33 -17.33
N PRO A 244 6.85 -9.40 -17.37
CA PRO A 244 7.88 -9.32 -16.35
C PRO A 244 7.33 -9.03 -14.94
N PRO A 245 6.48 -8.01 -14.71
CA PRO A 245 5.91 -7.78 -13.39
C PRO A 245 4.95 -8.90 -12.95
N ALA A 246 4.14 -9.44 -13.87
CA ALA A 246 3.23 -10.54 -13.56
C ALA A 246 4.01 -11.80 -13.14
N LEU A 247 5.09 -12.13 -13.85
CA LEU A 247 5.94 -13.27 -13.51
C LEU A 247 6.60 -13.11 -12.14
N LEU A 248 7.04 -11.88 -11.81
CA LEU A 248 7.59 -11.60 -10.48
C LEU A 248 6.54 -11.82 -9.38
N ILE A 249 5.33 -11.30 -9.57
CA ILE A 249 4.22 -11.46 -8.62
C ILE A 249 3.87 -12.94 -8.48
N VAL A 250 3.73 -13.67 -9.59
CA VAL A 250 3.43 -15.10 -9.57
C VAL A 250 4.55 -15.90 -8.92
N ALA A 251 5.81 -15.55 -9.12
CA ALA A 251 6.94 -16.20 -8.47
C ALA A 251 6.91 -15.99 -6.95
N VAL A 252 6.67 -14.76 -6.50
CA VAL A 252 6.59 -14.42 -5.06
C VAL A 252 5.38 -15.10 -4.41
N LEU A 253 4.17 -14.90 -4.94
CA LEU A 253 2.95 -15.46 -4.36
C LEU A 253 2.91 -16.98 -4.52
N GLY A 254 3.32 -17.51 -5.68
CA GLY A 254 3.36 -18.93 -5.94
C GLY A 254 4.29 -19.66 -4.98
N SER A 255 5.46 -19.10 -4.66
CA SER A 255 6.38 -19.69 -3.68
C SER A 255 5.77 -19.75 -2.26
N ILE A 256 4.98 -18.74 -1.88
CA ILE A 256 4.28 -18.71 -0.60
C ILE A 256 3.12 -19.72 -0.59
N PHE A 257 2.30 -19.74 -1.64
CA PHE A 257 1.10 -20.60 -1.71
C PHE A 257 1.46 -22.09 -1.83
N MET A 258 2.58 -22.40 -2.46
CA MET A 258 3.11 -23.78 -2.51
C MET A 258 3.84 -24.20 -1.21
N GLY A 259 3.98 -23.29 -0.24
CA GLY A 259 4.71 -23.56 1.00
C GLY A 259 6.22 -23.72 0.83
N ILE A 260 6.78 -23.31 -0.33
CA ILE A 260 8.21 -23.38 -0.63
C ILE A 260 8.99 -22.32 0.13
N ALA A 261 8.42 -21.12 0.26
CA ALA A 261 9.02 -19.98 0.93
C ALA A 261 8.06 -19.34 1.94
N THR A 262 8.60 -18.88 3.04
CA THR A 262 7.90 -18.01 3.97
C THR A 262 7.67 -16.63 3.32
N PRO A 263 6.71 -15.82 3.78
CA PRO A 263 6.52 -14.46 3.27
C PRO A 263 7.78 -13.59 3.34
N THR A 264 8.63 -13.81 4.36
CA THR A 264 9.90 -13.09 4.52
C THR A 264 10.91 -13.49 3.43
N GLU A 265 11.09 -14.80 3.19
CA GLU A 265 11.98 -15.30 2.14
C GLU A 265 11.49 -14.88 0.74
N ALA A 266 10.19 -15.03 0.49
CA ALA A 266 9.58 -14.60 -0.77
C ALA A 266 9.72 -13.09 -1.02
N SER A 267 9.68 -12.26 0.02
CA SER A 267 9.92 -10.81 -0.11
C SER A 267 11.35 -10.50 -0.57
N GLY A 268 12.34 -11.27 -0.07
CA GLY A 268 13.73 -11.19 -0.52
C GLY A 268 13.88 -11.57 -2.01
N VAL A 269 13.24 -12.66 -2.42
CA VAL A 269 13.18 -13.08 -3.84
C VAL A 269 12.53 -12.01 -4.70
N GLY A 270 11.44 -11.40 -4.20
CA GLY A 270 10.76 -10.28 -4.87
C GLY A 270 11.66 -9.05 -5.03
N ALA A 271 12.39 -8.68 -3.99
CA ALA A 271 13.35 -7.57 -4.01
C ALA A 271 14.48 -7.79 -5.02
N LEU A 272 15.05 -9.00 -5.03
CA LEU A 272 16.07 -9.40 -6.01
C LEU A 272 15.52 -9.40 -7.43
N GLY A 273 14.33 -9.99 -7.64
CA GLY A 273 13.69 -10.06 -8.96
C GLY A 273 13.36 -8.66 -9.51
N ALA A 274 12.83 -7.76 -8.69
CA ALA A 274 12.59 -6.38 -9.09
C ALA A 274 13.87 -5.63 -9.45
N SER A 275 14.97 -5.87 -8.70
CA SER A 275 16.28 -5.30 -9.00
C SER A 275 16.82 -5.81 -10.34
N LEU A 276 16.72 -7.11 -10.60
CA LEU A 276 17.11 -7.71 -11.87
C LEU A 276 16.30 -7.14 -13.04
N LEU A 277 14.99 -6.97 -12.87
CA LEU A 277 14.14 -6.36 -13.88
C LEU A 277 14.55 -4.92 -14.20
N ALA A 278 14.87 -4.11 -13.17
CA ALA A 278 15.33 -2.75 -13.35
C ALA A 278 16.70 -2.68 -14.06
N ILE A 279 17.63 -3.60 -13.75
CA ILE A 279 18.94 -3.72 -14.41
C ILE A 279 18.76 -4.13 -15.89
N LEU A 280 17.97 -5.17 -16.16
CA LEU A 280 17.73 -5.68 -17.52
C LEU A 280 17.09 -4.64 -18.43
N ARG A 281 16.31 -3.70 -17.85
CA ARG A 281 15.74 -2.57 -18.59
C ARG A 281 16.71 -1.38 -18.74
N GLY A 282 17.90 -1.44 -18.18
CA GLY A 282 18.89 -0.38 -18.24
C GLY A 282 18.48 0.92 -17.53
N ARG A 283 17.49 0.85 -16.64
CA ARG A 283 16.94 2.02 -15.91
C ARG A 283 17.42 2.10 -14.46
N LEU A 284 18.35 1.24 -14.04
CA LEU A 284 18.92 1.28 -12.68
C LEU A 284 20.29 1.95 -12.70
N SER A 285 20.34 3.19 -12.21
CA SER A 285 21.58 3.88 -11.89
C SER A 285 21.96 3.64 -10.42
N PHE A 286 23.24 3.76 -10.09
CA PHE A 286 23.70 3.71 -8.68
C PHE A 286 23.05 4.81 -7.83
N ALA A 287 22.76 5.97 -8.43
CA ALA A 287 22.02 7.04 -7.77
C ALA A 287 20.57 6.63 -7.46
N ASP A 288 19.91 5.93 -8.39
CA ASP A 288 18.54 5.43 -8.18
C ASP A 288 18.50 4.36 -7.09
N LEU A 289 19.45 3.44 -7.06
CA LEU A 289 19.57 2.44 -6.00
C LEU A 289 19.71 3.10 -4.62
N LYS A 290 20.55 4.13 -4.51
CA LYS A 290 20.71 4.90 -3.27
C LYS A 290 19.39 5.59 -2.84
N ILE A 291 18.61 6.10 -3.81
CA ILE A 291 17.30 6.70 -3.54
C ILE A 291 16.32 5.64 -3.06
N VAL A 292 16.28 4.47 -3.70
CA VAL A 292 15.40 3.36 -3.32
C VAL A 292 15.70 2.92 -1.89
N ILE A 293 16.97 2.63 -1.57
CA ILE A 293 17.40 2.21 -0.21
C ILE A 293 17.03 3.26 0.84
N ARG A 294 17.13 4.56 0.52
CA ARG A 294 16.78 5.63 1.47
C ARG A 294 15.27 5.77 1.70
N LYS A 295 14.48 5.35 0.72
CA LYS A 295 13.00 5.43 0.81
C LYS A 295 12.37 4.17 1.39
N THR A 296 13.11 3.04 1.37
CA THR A 296 12.78 1.80 2.04
C THR A 296 12.99 1.92 3.55
#